data_eebef2bafeb63e5c0d30b676df6084e8
#
_entry.id   eebef2bafeb63e5c0d30b676df6084e8
#
_cell.length_a   1.000
_cell.length_b   1.000
_cell.length_c   1.000
_cell.angle_alpha   90.00
_cell.angle_beta   90.00
_cell.angle_gamma   90.00
#
_symmetry.space_group_name_H-M   'P 1'
#
loop_
_entity.id
_entity.type
_entity.pdbx_description
1 polymer ?
#
loop_
_entity_poly.entity_id
_entity_poly.type
_entity_poly.pdbx_seq_one_letter_code
_entity_poly.pdbx_strand_id
1 'polypeptide(L)'
;MKDDCEIVRKLLDERAMNLALDAMALDLVRLHPEAENLIVMGMATRGIPLANEISQRLTLRYGKPVLSGELDASFYRDDFHYRNHFGNPVMRVLKTPVSVEGKTVVLVDDVLYTGRSVRAAMQAVFDLG
;
A
#
# COMPACT_ATOMS: atom_id res chain seq x y z
N MET A 1 -27.24 10.47 2.26
CA MET A 1 -26.68 11.79 2.56
C MET A 1 -25.64 12.10 1.50
N LYS A 2 -25.88 13.14 0.72
CA LYS A 2 -24.87 13.59 -0.25
C LYS A 2 -23.78 14.28 0.53
N ASP A 3 -22.55 13.82 0.38
CA ASP A 3 -21.40 14.58 0.86
C ASP A 3 -21.36 15.89 0.05
N ASP A 4 -21.67 16.98 0.72
CA ASP A 4 -21.55 18.32 0.14
C ASP A 4 -20.06 18.70 0.03
N CYS A 5 -19.26 17.83 -0.58
CA CYS A 5 -17.86 18.11 -0.85
C CYS A 5 -17.73 18.99 -2.07
N GLU A 6 -17.42 20.25 -1.86
CA GLU A 6 -17.12 21.18 -2.92
C GLU A 6 -15.65 21.02 -3.35
N ILE A 7 -15.43 20.88 -4.66
CA ILE A 7 -14.07 20.88 -5.20
C ILE A 7 -13.57 22.33 -5.24
N VAL A 8 -12.67 22.66 -4.31
CA VAL A 8 -12.10 23.99 -4.24
C VAL A 8 -11.00 24.20 -5.28
N ARG A 9 -10.18 23.17 -5.50
CA ARG A 9 -9.07 23.22 -6.47
C ARG A 9 -8.69 21.83 -6.93
N LYS A 10 -8.47 21.67 -8.23
CA LYS A 10 -7.88 20.46 -8.81
C LYS A 10 -6.37 20.63 -8.85
N LEU A 11 -5.64 19.78 -8.11
CA LEU A 11 -4.19 19.80 -8.07
C LEU A 11 -3.57 18.97 -9.19
N LEU A 12 -4.15 17.81 -9.47
CA LEU A 12 -3.71 16.90 -10.52
C LEU A 12 -4.91 16.43 -11.32
N ASP A 13 -4.81 16.43 -12.63
CA ASP A 13 -5.76 15.77 -13.50
C ASP A 13 -5.36 14.30 -13.71
N GLU A 14 -6.15 13.57 -14.49
CA GLU A 14 -5.89 12.16 -14.79
C GLU A 14 -4.52 11.95 -15.43
N ARG A 15 -4.16 12.80 -16.40
CA ARG A 15 -2.86 12.71 -17.07
C ARG A 15 -1.71 12.93 -16.11
N ALA A 16 -1.79 13.94 -15.27
CA ALA A 16 -0.76 14.26 -14.27
C ALA A 16 -0.64 13.14 -13.24
N MET A 17 -1.76 12.54 -12.83
CA MET A 17 -1.76 11.38 -11.93
C MET A 17 -1.04 10.18 -12.56
N ASN A 18 -1.34 9.88 -13.82
CA ASN A 18 -0.69 8.78 -14.53
C ASN A 18 0.82 9.01 -14.66
N LEU A 19 1.23 10.22 -14.97
CA LEU A 19 2.66 10.58 -15.04
C LEU A 19 3.34 10.44 -13.67
N ALA A 20 2.68 10.82 -12.60
CA ALA A 20 3.20 10.67 -11.25
C ALA A 20 3.38 9.18 -10.88
N LEU A 21 2.39 8.35 -11.19
CA LEU A 21 2.47 6.91 -10.95
C LEU A 21 3.58 6.26 -11.78
N ASP A 22 3.75 6.67 -13.03
CA ASP A 22 4.85 6.20 -13.88
C ASP A 22 6.21 6.59 -13.29
N ALA A 23 6.34 7.80 -12.78
CA ALA A 23 7.57 8.28 -12.15
C ALA A 23 7.90 7.49 -10.88
N MET A 24 6.91 7.22 -10.04
CA MET A 24 7.08 6.40 -8.84
C MET A 24 7.53 4.99 -9.19
N ALA A 25 6.91 4.36 -10.19
CA ALA A 25 7.29 3.03 -10.64
C ALA A 25 8.73 3.01 -11.17
N LEU A 26 9.13 4.03 -11.92
CA LEU A 26 10.50 4.13 -12.42
C LEU A 26 11.51 4.26 -11.28
N ASP A 27 11.21 5.05 -10.26
CA ASP A 27 12.06 5.20 -9.09
C ASP A 27 12.21 3.87 -8.33
N LEU A 28 11.11 3.13 -8.19
CA LEU A 28 11.15 1.81 -7.55
C LEU A 28 12.03 0.83 -8.31
N VAL A 29 11.97 0.82 -9.64
CA VAL A 29 12.82 -0.03 -10.48
C VAL A 29 14.29 0.33 -10.31
N ARG A 30 14.61 1.63 -10.25
CA ARG A 30 15.97 2.09 -10.04
C ARG A 30 16.53 1.71 -8.68
N LEU A 31 15.70 1.78 -7.64
CA LEU A 31 16.10 1.44 -6.27
C LEU A 31 16.14 -0.08 -6.04
N HIS A 32 15.31 -0.82 -6.75
CA HIS A 32 15.15 -2.26 -6.59
C HIS A 32 15.20 -2.95 -7.94
N PRO A 33 16.40 -3.23 -8.48
CA PRO A 33 16.53 -3.83 -9.82
C PRO A 33 15.93 -5.24 -9.94
N GLU A 34 15.76 -5.94 -8.82
CA GLU A 34 15.24 -7.30 -8.79
C GLU A 34 13.79 -7.35 -8.34
N ALA A 35 12.90 -7.80 -9.24
CA ALA A 35 11.46 -7.84 -9.01
C ALA A 35 11.02 -8.91 -8.00
N GLU A 36 11.80 -9.98 -7.85
CA GLU A 36 11.41 -11.18 -7.09
C GLU A 36 11.21 -10.91 -5.61
N ASN A 37 11.89 -9.91 -5.07
CA ASN A 37 11.83 -9.59 -3.64
C ASN A 37 10.89 -8.43 -3.32
N LEU A 38 10.09 -7.99 -4.29
CA LEU A 38 9.24 -6.82 -4.12
C LEU A 38 7.77 -7.22 -4.00
N ILE A 39 7.10 -6.69 -2.98
CA ILE A 39 5.64 -6.78 -2.83
C ILE A 39 5.09 -5.37 -2.66
N VAL A 40 4.05 -5.04 -3.43
CA VAL A 40 3.35 -3.76 -3.31
C VAL A 40 2.09 -3.96 -2.47
N MET A 41 2.01 -3.27 -1.35
CA MET A 41 0.90 -3.38 -0.41
C MET A 41 0.08 -2.09 -0.41
N GLY A 42 -1.17 -2.20 -0.83
CA GLY A 42 -2.11 -1.10 -0.76
C GLY A 42 -2.78 -1.02 0.61
N MET A 43 -2.69 0.13 1.24
CA MET A 43 -3.37 0.36 2.51
C MET A 43 -4.86 0.56 2.27
N ALA A 44 -5.68 -0.26 2.92
CA ALA A 44 -7.12 -0.18 2.82
C ALA A 44 -7.61 1.19 3.37
N THR A 45 -8.47 1.85 2.66
CA THR A 45 -9.20 1.38 1.46
C THR A 45 -8.64 1.97 0.17
N ARG A 46 -8.23 3.22 0.18
CA ARG A 46 -7.89 4.02 -1.00
C ARG A 46 -6.49 3.76 -1.54
N GLY A 47 -5.61 3.20 -0.72
CA GLY A 47 -4.29 2.77 -1.18
C GLY A 47 -4.32 1.55 -2.09
N ILE A 48 -5.38 0.75 -2.02
CA ILE A 48 -5.50 -0.49 -2.81
C ILE A 48 -5.51 -0.23 -4.32
N PRO A 49 -6.37 0.65 -4.86
CA PRO A 49 -6.34 0.97 -6.29
C PRO A 49 -5.01 1.54 -6.75
N LEU A 50 -4.39 2.39 -5.93
CA LEU A 50 -3.08 2.99 -6.25
C LEU A 50 -1.98 1.93 -6.29
N ALA A 51 -2.00 1.01 -5.33
CA ALA A 51 -1.04 -0.11 -5.29
C ALA A 51 -1.17 -1.00 -6.53
N ASN A 52 -2.40 -1.28 -6.97
CA ASN A 52 -2.65 -2.04 -8.18
C ASN A 52 -2.09 -1.32 -9.42
N GLU A 53 -2.27 -0.02 -9.52
CA GLU A 53 -1.72 0.79 -10.61
C GLU A 53 -0.19 0.76 -10.62
N ILE A 54 0.42 0.88 -9.46
CA ILE A 54 1.89 0.81 -9.34
C ILE A 54 2.40 -0.60 -9.67
N SER A 55 1.73 -1.64 -9.16
CA SER A 55 2.09 -3.03 -9.44
C SER A 55 2.04 -3.36 -10.92
N GLN A 56 1.03 -2.90 -11.63
CA GLN A 56 0.91 -3.10 -13.08
C GLN A 56 2.06 -2.42 -13.83
N ARG A 57 2.41 -1.20 -13.46
CA ARG A 57 3.53 -0.48 -14.06
C ARG A 57 4.87 -1.14 -13.79
N LEU A 58 5.06 -1.65 -12.59
CA LEU A 58 6.26 -2.40 -12.24
C LEU A 58 6.37 -3.69 -13.03
N THR A 59 5.27 -4.41 -13.17
CA THR A 59 5.22 -5.65 -13.97
C THR A 59 5.64 -5.40 -15.41
N LEU A 60 5.17 -4.31 -16.01
CA LEU A 60 5.57 -3.94 -17.37
C LEU A 60 7.06 -3.59 -17.47
N ARG A 61 7.60 -2.88 -16.49
CA ARG A 61 9.00 -2.46 -16.50
C ARG A 61 9.97 -3.60 -16.22
N TYR A 62 9.63 -4.49 -15.31
CA TYR A 62 10.48 -5.64 -15.01
C TYR A 62 10.34 -6.78 -16.03
N GLY A 63 9.22 -6.83 -16.75
CA GLY A 63 8.90 -7.98 -17.59
C GLY A 63 8.57 -9.24 -16.81
N LYS A 64 8.27 -9.10 -15.53
CA LYS A 64 7.90 -10.19 -14.61
C LYS A 64 6.78 -9.73 -13.70
N PRO A 65 5.88 -10.62 -13.27
CA PRO A 65 4.81 -10.24 -12.34
C PRO A 65 5.36 -9.71 -11.03
N VAL A 66 4.83 -8.57 -10.60
CA VAL A 66 5.08 -8.00 -9.28
C VAL A 66 3.84 -8.21 -8.44
N LEU A 67 4.01 -8.87 -7.32
CA LEU A 67 2.89 -9.21 -6.44
C LEU A 67 2.36 -7.99 -5.72
N SER A 68 1.05 -7.95 -5.58
CA SER A 68 0.38 -6.93 -4.77
C SER A 68 -0.47 -7.59 -3.70
N GLY A 69 -0.66 -6.87 -2.61
CA GLY A 69 -1.52 -7.31 -1.52
C GLY A 69 -2.25 -6.13 -0.91
N GLU A 70 -3.08 -6.44 0.06
CA GLU A 70 -3.89 -5.46 0.79
C GLU A 70 -3.52 -5.48 2.26
N LEU A 71 -3.45 -4.31 2.87
CA LEU A 71 -3.14 -4.17 4.27
C LEU A 71 -4.18 -3.27 4.94
N ASP A 72 -4.88 -3.80 5.92
CA ASP A 72 -5.74 -3.01 6.78
C ASP A 72 -5.05 -2.79 8.13
N ALA A 73 -4.48 -1.61 8.29
CA ALA A 73 -3.76 -1.22 9.49
C ALA A 73 -4.65 -0.57 10.56
N SER A 74 -5.95 -0.42 10.29
CA SER A 74 -6.87 0.24 11.23
C SER A 74 -6.89 -0.47 12.59
N PHE A 75 -6.75 -1.78 12.60
CA PHE A 75 -6.70 -2.58 13.80
C PHE A 75 -5.50 -2.26 14.70
N TYR A 76 -4.37 -1.91 14.10
CA TYR A 76 -3.16 -1.50 14.83
C TYR A 76 -3.21 -0.04 15.26
N ARG A 77 -3.96 0.78 14.54
CA ARG A 77 -4.07 2.21 14.80
C ARG A 77 -5.04 2.54 15.91
N ASP A 78 -6.20 1.87 15.93
CA ASP A 78 -7.32 2.29 16.75
C ASP A 78 -7.22 1.82 18.18
N ASP A 79 -6.84 0.57 18.45
CA ASP A 79 -6.66 0.21 19.84
C ASP A 79 -5.94 -1.13 20.04
N PHE A 80 -4.93 -1.05 20.86
CA PHE A 80 -4.21 -2.18 21.40
C PHE A 80 -5.10 -3.18 22.14
N HIS A 81 -6.19 -2.72 22.75
CA HIS A 81 -7.08 -3.55 23.57
C HIS A 81 -7.87 -4.57 22.76
N TYR A 82 -8.16 -4.28 21.51
CA TYR A 82 -8.97 -5.17 20.68
C TYR A 82 -8.21 -6.37 20.12
N ARG A 83 -6.90 -6.36 20.19
CA ARG A 83 -6.08 -7.46 19.67
C ARG A 83 -6.39 -8.79 20.33
N ASN A 84 -6.71 -8.78 21.61
CA ASN A 84 -6.90 -9.98 22.41
C ASN A 84 -8.33 -10.54 22.31
N HIS A 85 -9.27 -9.76 21.78
CA HIS A 85 -10.66 -10.12 21.76
C HIS A 85 -11.16 -10.74 20.45
N PHE A 86 -10.45 -10.51 19.35
CA PHE A 86 -10.92 -10.86 18.01
C PHE A 86 -10.04 -11.88 17.28
N GLY A 87 -9.25 -12.64 18.01
CA GLY A 87 -8.38 -13.64 17.42
C GLY A 87 -7.10 -13.06 16.83
N ASN A 88 -6.47 -13.79 15.91
CA ASN A 88 -5.19 -13.37 15.35
C ASN A 88 -5.35 -12.15 14.44
N PRO A 89 -4.87 -10.96 14.84
CA PRO A 89 -5.02 -9.74 14.05
C PRO A 89 -4.32 -9.80 12.70
N VAL A 90 -3.26 -10.60 12.59
CA VAL A 90 -2.48 -10.78 11.36
C VAL A 90 -3.34 -11.30 10.23
N MET A 91 -4.22 -12.25 10.50
CA MET A 91 -5.12 -12.83 9.51
C MET A 91 -6.12 -11.80 8.94
N ARG A 92 -6.38 -10.74 9.68
CA ARG A 92 -7.35 -9.70 9.30
C ARG A 92 -6.73 -8.53 8.56
N VAL A 93 -5.45 -8.23 8.83
CA VAL A 93 -4.83 -7.02 8.33
C VAL A 93 -4.04 -7.21 7.05
N LEU A 94 -3.72 -8.44 6.69
CA LEU A 94 -2.88 -8.71 5.53
C LEU A 94 -3.55 -9.72 4.59
N LYS A 95 -3.66 -9.33 3.33
CA LYS A 95 -4.07 -10.20 2.23
C LYS A 95 -2.99 -10.19 1.18
N THR A 96 -2.21 -11.23 1.13
CA THR A 96 -1.14 -11.41 0.14
C THR A 96 -1.06 -12.89 -0.23
N PRO A 97 -0.74 -13.20 -1.51
CA PRO A 97 -0.62 -14.61 -1.95
C PRO A 97 0.64 -15.30 -1.44
N VAL A 98 1.60 -14.55 -0.89
CA VAL A 98 2.89 -15.10 -0.44
C VAL A 98 3.30 -14.48 0.88
N SER A 99 4.26 -15.12 1.56
CA SER A 99 4.88 -14.56 2.76
C SER A 99 5.63 -13.28 2.44
N VAL A 100 5.59 -12.32 3.36
CA VAL A 100 6.37 -11.07 3.27
C VAL A 100 7.77 -11.22 3.85
N GLU A 101 8.07 -12.36 4.45
CA GLU A 101 9.37 -12.61 5.05
C GLU A 101 10.51 -12.48 4.04
N GLY A 102 11.53 -11.73 4.38
CA GLY A 102 12.69 -11.51 3.53
C GLY A 102 12.42 -10.64 2.30
N LYS A 103 11.25 -10.01 2.20
CA LYS A 103 10.88 -9.20 1.04
C LYS A 103 10.92 -7.72 1.35
N THR A 104 11.10 -6.95 0.29
CA THR A 104 10.91 -5.50 0.35
C THR A 104 9.42 -5.19 0.13
N VAL A 105 8.81 -4.57 1.10
CA VAL A 105 7.40 -4.20 1.05
C VAL A 105 7.29 -2.72 0.72
N VAL A 106 6.57 -2.42 -0.35
CA VAL A 106 6.24 -1.05 -0.75
C VAL A 106 4.83 -0.76 -0.23
N LEU A 107 4.73 0.13 0.73
CA LEU A 107 3.44 0.56 1.27
C LEU A 107 2.90 1.71 0.43
N VAL A 108 1.64 1.60 0.01
CA VAL A 108 0.98 2.59 -0.83
C VAL A 108 -0.30 3.08 -0.16
N ASP A 109 -0.43 4.38 -0.05
CA ASP A 109 -1.64 5.02 0.45
C ASP A 109 -1.89 6.33 -0.32
N ASP A 110 -3.09 6.90 -0.15
CA ASP A 110 -3.49 8.13 -0.85
C ASP A 110 -3.03 9.40 -0.12
N VAL A 111 -2.95 9.37 1.20
CA VAL A 111 -2.65 10.55 2.01
C VAL A 111 -1.63 10.22 3.11
N LEU A 112 -0.60 11.04 3.18
CA LEU A 112 0.33 11.07 4.31
C LEU A 112 0.13 12.38 5.07
N TYR A 113 -0.35 12.26 6.31
CA TYR A 113 -0.59 13.44 7.15
C TYR A 113 0.27 13.40 8.43
N THR A 114 -0.17 12.68 9.46
CA THR A 114 0.60 12.56 10.72
C THR A 114 1.61 11.43 10.68
N GLY A 115 1.50 10.51 9.74
CA GLY A 115 2.30 9.30 9.69
C GLY A 115 1.78 8.16 10.57
N ARG A 116 0.66 8.34 11.26
CA ARG A 116 0.10 7.29 12.15
C ARG A 116 -0.31 6.05 11.39
N SER A 117 -0.95 6.21 10.24
CA SER A 117 -1.39 5.09 9.41
C SER A 117 -0.19 4.31 8.86
N VAL A 118 0.82 5.01 8.36
CA VAL A 118 2.05 4.39 7.85
C VAL A 118 2.78 3.66 8.97
N ARG A 119 2.89 4.26 10.14
CA ARG A 119 3.53 3.64 11.30
C ARG A 119 2.82 2.35 11.70
N ALA A 120 1.48 2.38 11.77
CA ALA A 120 0.69 1.19 12.08
C ALA A 120 0.88 0.10 11.03
N ALA A 121 0.93 0.48 9.75
CA ALA A 121 1.18 -0.44 8.64
C ALA A 121 2.57 -1.07 8.73
N MET A 122 3.59 -0.29 9.01
CA MET A 122 4.95 -0.79 9.19
C MET A 122 5.01 -1.79 10.36
N GLN A 123 4.37 -1.49 11.47
CA GLN A 123 4.31 -2.41 12.62
C GLN A 123 3.63 -3.72 12.24
N ALA A 124 2.51 -3.65 11.52
CA ALA A 124 1.80 -4.83 11.05
C ALA A 124 2.67 -5.71 10.15
N VAL A 125 3.43 -5.12 9.24
CA VAL A 125 4.34 -5.84 8.35
C VAL A 125 5.49 -6.47 9.14
N PHE A 126 6.09 -5.74 10.07
CA PHE A 126 7.19 -6.26 10.90
C PHE A 126 6.75 -7.42 11.80
N ASP A 127 5.50 -7.42 12.26
CA ASP A 127 4.96 -8.51 13.05
C ASP A 127 4.81 -9.81 12.26
N LEU A 128 4.88 -9.73 10.93
CA LEU A 128 4.77 -10.88 10.03
C LEU A 128 6.12 -11.48 9.61
N GLY A 129 7.16 -10.79 9.88
CA GLY A 129 8.51 -11.17 9.44
C GLY A 129 9.28 -9.96 8.96
#